data_c7b6cd5551ecea491f6c91b882aa99a4
#
_entry.id   c7b6cd5551ecea491f6c91b882aa99a4
#
_cell.length_a   1.000
_cell.length_b   1.000
_cell.length_c   1.000
_cell.angle_alpha   90.00
_cell.angle_beta   90.00
_cell.angle_gamma   90.00
#
_symmetry.space_group_name_H-M   'P 1'
#
loop_
_entity.id
_entity.type
_entity.pdbx_description
1 polymer ?
#
loop_
_entity_poly.entity_id
_entity_poly.type
_entity_poly.pdbx_seq_one_letter_code
_entity_poly.pdbx_strand_id
1 'polypeptide(L)'
;MSDTVLRLTGIEKSYNKGLPNEVQVLRGIDLEVTRGEVVALVAPSGAGKSTLLHIAGLLDTPDAGTVEIGGEEMQDRSDRRRTAVRRADVGFVYQFHHLLPEFTALENIVLPQLANGVARGAAEERALALLDSVGVKDRAAHRPAALSGGEQQRVAFCRAMANAPRLLLADEPTGNLDPSTSDRVFGALMTLVRETGLSCLIATHNLDLAARMDRQLRLDSGGLQAE
;
A
#
# COMPACT_ATOMS: atom_id res chain seq x y z
N MET A 1 4.72 23.60 7.86
CA MET A 1 4.30 22.67 6.81
C MET A 1 3.54 21.56 7.51
N SER A 2 2.37 21.15 7.02
CA SER A 2 1.63 20.04 7.62
C SER A 2 2.50 18.77 7.55
N ASP A 3 2.59 18.06 8.67
CA ASP A 3 3.33 16.78 8.76
C ASP A 3 2.49 15.61 8.19
N THR A 4 1.29 15.93 7.68
CA THR A 4 0.31 14.99 7.15
C THR A 4 0.70 14.54 5.74
N VAL A 5 0.79 13.23 5.56
CA VAL A 5 1.09 12.58 4.26
C VAL A 5 -0.20 12.16 3.55
N LEU A 6 -1.17 11.64 4.30
CA LEU A 6 -2.50 11.28 3.82
C LEU A 6 -3.55 11.90 4.74
N ARG A 7 -4.56 12.55 4.16
CA ARG A 7 -5.80 12.94 4.87
C ARG A 7 -7.01 12.53 4.05
N LEU A 8 -7.91 11.84 4.70
CA LEU A 8 -9.24 11.50 4.21
C LEU A 8 -10.25 12.26 5.07
N THR A 9 -11.20 12.95 4.45
CA THR A 9 -12.21 13.71 5.16
C THR A 9 -13.59 13.37 4.63
N GLY A 10 -14.46 12.86 5.50
CA GLY A 10 -15.85 12.54 5.19
C GLY A 10 -16.03 11.54 4.06
N ILE A 11 -15.15 10.54 3.91
CA ILE A 11 -15.18 9.59 2.79
C ILE A 11 -16.41 8.70 2.88
N GLU A 12 -17.22 8.75 1.84
CA GLU A 12 -18.35 7.84 1.64
C GLU A 12 -18.18 7.02 0.37
N LYS A 13 -18.65 5.77 0.42
CA LYS A 13 -18.67 4.89 -0.76
C LYS A 13 -19.81 3.90 -0.68
N SER A 14 -20.59 3.83 -1.75
CA SER A 14 -21.62 2.82 -1.98
C SER A 14 -21.39 2.10 -3.31
N TYR A 15 -21.70 0.83 -3.35
CA TYR A 15 -21.76 0.04 -4.58
C TYR A 15 -23.21 -0.26 -4.95
N ASN A 16 -23.48 -0.46 -6.25
CA ASN A 16 -24.81 -0.73 -6.80
C ASN A 16 -25.85 0.34 -6.46
N LYS A 17 -25.46 1.62 -6.46
CA LYS A 17 -26.35 2.74 -6.12
C LYS A 17 -27.66 2.72 -6.91
N GLY A 18 -28.76 2.90 -6.19
CA GLY A 18 -30.12 2.90 -6.74
C GLY A 18 -30.64 1.51 -7.13
N LEU A 19 -29.92 0.44 -6.85
CA LEU A 19 -30.37 -0.94 -7.07
C LEU A 19 -30.81 -1.59 -5.74
N PRO A 20 -31.66 -2.64 -5.79
CA PRO A 20 -32.11 -3.33 -4.57
C PRO A 20 -30.99 -3.95 -3.72
N ASN A 21 -29.81 -4.14 -4.30
CA ASN A 21 -28.61 -4.66 -3.65
C ASN A 21 -27.56 -3.56 -3.41
N GLU A 22 -27.98 -2.32 -3.24
CA GLU A 22 -27.07 -1.23 -2.83
C GLU A 22 -26.45 -1.54 -1.48
N VAL A 23 -25.11 -1.37 -1.40
CA VAL A 23 -24.35 -1.55 -0.17
C VAL A 23 -23.51 -0.31 0.08
N GLN A 24 -23.79 0.42 1.14
CA GLN A 24 -22.93 1.49 1.61
C GLN A 24 -21.77 0.90 2.44
N VAL A 25 -20.57 0.97 1.90
CA VAL A 25 -19.37 0.34 2.44
C VAL A 25 -18.61 1.28 3.37
N LEU A 26 -18.52 2.57 3.02
CA LEU A 26 -17.87 3.61 3.84
C LEU A 26 -18.87 4.72 4.14
N ARG A 27 -18.84 5.22 5.39
CA ARG A 27 -19.85 6.12 5.94
C ARG A 27 -19.21 7.29 6.67
N GLY A 28 -18.67 8.26 5.92
CA GLY A 28 -18.06 9.46 6.49
C GLY A 28 -16.76 9.17 7.23
N ILE A 29 -15.78 8.52 6.54
CA ILE A 29 -14.48 8.19 7.14
C ILE A 29 -13.59 9.42 7.19
N ASP A 30 -13.10 9.73 8.38
CA ASP A 30 -12.03 10.68 8.64
C ASP A 30 -10.78 9.91 9.08
N LEU A 31 -9.65 10.11 8.39
CA LEU A 31 -8.39 9.45 8.67
C LEU A 31 -7.22 10.36 8.30
N GLU A 32 -6.21 10.39 9.16
CA GLU A 32 -4.96 11.09 8.88
C GLU A 32 -3.78 10.16 9.16
N VAL A 33 -2.76 10.22 8.29
CA VAL A 33 -1.47 9.56 8.47
C VAL A 33 -0.38 10.61 8.40
N THR A 34 0.44 10.72 9.45
CA THR A 34 1.53 11.67 9.53
C THR A 34 2.84 11.08 8.99
N ARG A 35 3.83 11.93 8.79
CA ARG A 35 5.14 11.53 8.25
C ARG A 35 5.81 10.50 9.16
N GLY A 36 6.22 9.38 8.57
CA GLY A 36 6.90 8.28 9.26
C GLY A 36 6.00 7.43 10.17
N GLU A 37 4.69 7.76 10.24
CA GLU A 37 3.72 7.00 11.03
C GLU A 37 3.32 5.72 10.30
N VAL A 38 3.23 4.63 11.04
CA VAL A 38 2.70 3.33 10.58
C VAL A 38 1.38 3.05 11.27
N VAL A 39 0.30 3.13 10.51
CA VAL A 39 -1.07 2.95 11.00
C VAL A 39 -1.60 1.57 10.60
N ALA A 40 -2.08 0.80 11.57
CA ALA A 40 -2.83 -0.42 11.33
C ALA A 40 -4.32 -0.09 11.10
N LEU A 41 -4.90 -0.65 10.05
CA LEU A 41 -6.34 -0.64 9.80
C LEU A 41 -6.89 -2.04 10.08
N VAL A 42 -7.43 -2.23 11.26
CA VAL A 42 -8.00 -3.52 11.69
C VAL A 42 -9.48 -3.57 11.31
N ALA A 43 -9.89 -4.65 10.66
CA ALA A 43 -11.30 -4.85 10.35
C ALA A 43 -11.60 -6.29 9.94
N PRO A 44 -12.82 -6.80 10.14
CA PRO A 44 -13.24 -8.09 9.63
C PRO A 44 -13.24 -8.12 8.09
N SER A 45 -13.30 -9.33 7.53
CA SER A 45 -13.44 -9.49 6.08
C SER A 45 -14.72 -8.81 5.58
N GLY A 46 -14.65 -8.12 4.44
CA GLY A 46 -15.81 -7.43 3.86
C GLY A 46 -16.16 -6.08 4.47
N ALA A 47 -15.46 -5.61 5.51
CA ALA A 47 -15.75 -4.34 6.18
C ALA A 47 -15.39 -3.07 5.37
N GLY A 48 -14.77 -3.21 4.18
CA GLY A 48 -14.41 -2.08 3.34
C GLY A 48 -12.93 -1.66 3.36
N LYS A 49 -12.02 -2.46 3.98
CA LYS A 49 -10.57 -2.17 4.04
C LYS A 49 -9.98 -1.87 2.65
N SER A 50 -10.15 -2.80 1.71
CA SER A 50 -9.62 -2.65 0.35
C SER A 50 -10.22 -1.44 -0.37
N THR A 51 -11.52 -1.17 -0.18
CA THR A 51 -12.17 0.03 -0.73
C THR A 51 -11.54 1.30 -0.19
N LEU A 52 -11.30 1.37 1.12
CA LEU A 52 -10.67 2.53 1.75
C LEU A 52 -9.23 2.73 1.25
N LEU A 53 -8.44 1.64 1.15
CA LEU A 53 -7.08 1.68 0.61
C LEU A 53 -7.06 2.09 -0.88
N HIS A 54 -8.01 1.62 -1.69
CA HIS A 54 -8.10 2.00 -3.10
C HIS A 54 -8.44 3.48 -3.26
N ILE A 55 -9.33 4.02 -2.44
CA ILE A 55 -9.65 5.45 -2.42
C ILE A 55 -8.44 6.26 -1.96
N ALA A 56 -7.81 5.88 -0.85
CA ALA A 56 -6.60 6.52 -0.33
C ALA A 56 -5.45 6.53 -1.35
N GLY A 57 -5.35 5.48 -2.17
CA GLY A 57 -4.33 5.34 -3.21
C GLY A 57 -4.76 5.85 -4.59
N LEU A 58 -5.89 6.53 -4.71
CA LEU A 58 -6.40 7.10 -5.95
C LEU A 58 -6.71 6.06 -7.05
N LEU A 59 -6.96 4.80 -6.66
CA LEU A 59 -7.38 3.73 -7.57
C LEU A 59 -8.91 3.72 -7.75
N ASP A 60 -9.65 4.22 -6.75
CA ASP A 60 -11.09 4.44 -6.82
C ASP A 60 -11.41 5.89 -6.43
N THR A 61 -12.64 6.31 -6.68
CA THR A 61 -13.14 7.65 -6.34
C THR A 61 -14.22 7.50 -5.28
N PRO A 62 -14.18 8.26 -4.19
CA PRO A 62 -15.26 8.27 -3.20
C PRO A 62 -16.51 8.91 -3.80
N ASP A 63 -17.67 8.61 -3.21
CA ASP A 63 -18.95 9.21 -3.57
C ASP A 63 -19.13 10.59 -2.95
N ALA A 64 -18.53 10.79 -1.79
CA ALA A 64 -18.45 12.07 -1.07
C ALA A 64 -17.14 12.10 -0.26
N GLY A 65 -16.76 13.28 0.19
CA GLY A 65 -15.53 13.53 0.94
C GLY A 65 -14.33 13.84 0.05
N THR A 66 -13.17 14.08 0.68
CA THR A 66 -11.94 14.50 0.00
C THR A 66 -10.75 13.64 0.38
N VAL A 67 -9.82 13.47 -0.56
CA VAL A 67 -8.53 12.78 -0.40
C VAL A 67 -7.41 13.80 -0.61
N GLU A 68 -6.54 13.97 0.38
CA GLU A 68 -5.36 14.82 0.29
C GLU A 68 -4.10 13.95 0.44
N ILE A 69 -3.15 14.07 -0.49
CA ILE A 69 -1.85 13.38 -0.45
C ILE A 69 -0.74 14.43 -0.52
N GLY A 70 0.13 14.43 0.50
CA GLY A 70 1.26 15.37 0.57
C GLY A 70 0.87 16.84 0.55
N GLY A 71 -0.31 17.20 1.09
CA GLY A 71 -0.84 18.56 1.13
C GLY A 71 -1.59 18.99 -0.16
N GLU A 72 -1.79 18.06 -1.10
CA GLU A 72 -2.56 18.34 -2.33
C GLU A 72 -3.89 17.57 -2.32
N GLU A 73 -5.00 18.31 -2.42
CA GLU A 73 -6.34 17.72 -2.54
C GLU A 73 -6.54 17.15 -3.96
N MET A 74 -7.07 15.90 -4.02
CA MET A 74 -7.14 15.12 -5.26
C MET A 74 -8.54 15.11 -5.91
N GLN A 75 -9.57 15.66 -5.24
CA GLN A 75 -10.97 15.50 -5.68
C GLN A 75 -11.22 16.14 -7.06
N ASP A 76 -10.73 17.35 -7.26
CA ASP A 76 -10.91 18.12 -8.50
C ASP A 76 -9.74 18.00 -9.47
N ARG A 77 -8.82 17.05 -9.23
CA ARG A 77 -7.66 16.86 -10.10
C ARG A 77 -8.00 15.98 -11.30
N SER A 78 -7.40 16.31 -12.43
CA SER A 78 -7.50 15.48 -13.63
C SER A 78 -6.92 14.09 -13.40
N ASP A 79 -7.41 13.09 -14.13
CA ASP A 79 -6.88 11.71 -14.07
C ASP A 79 -5.38 11.65 -14.35
N ARG A 80 -4.87 12.52 -15.21
CA ARG A 80 -3.43 12.65 -15.46
C ARG A 80 -2.67 13.06 -14.20
N ARG A 81 -3.19 14.02 -13.41
CA ARG A 81 -2.55 14.48 -12.17
C ARG A 81 -2.64 13.39 -11.09
N ARG A 82 -3.82 12.80 -10.91
CA ARG A 82 -4.03 11.69 -9.97
C ARG A 82 -3.11 10.50 -10.28
N THR A 83 -2.96 10.15 -11.56
CA THR A 83 -2.03 9.09 -12.00
C THR A 83 -0.57 9.46 -11.73
N ALA A 84 -0.18 10.72 -11.92
CA ALA A 84 1.17 11.19 -11.62
C ALA A 84 1.49 11.09 -10.11
N VAL A 85 0.57 11.53 -9.23
CA VAL A 85 0.70 11.41 -7.77
C VAL A 85 0.75 9.94 -7.36
N ARG A 86 -0.18 9.11 -7.82
CA ARG A 86 -0.18 7.67 -7.51
C ARG A 86 1.13 6.99 -7.90
N ARG A 87 1.68 7.31 -9.07
CA ARG A 87 2.94 6.72 -9.55
C ARG A 87 4.16 7.17 -8.76
N ALA A 88 4.20 8.44 -8.32
CA ALA A 88 5.36 9.03 -7.66
C ALA A 88 5.32 8.88 -6.13
N ASP A 89 4.15 9.09 -5.52
CA ASP A 89 4.01 9.30 -4.10
C ASP A 89 3.37 8.13 -3.35
N VAL A 90 2.77 7.14 -4.06
CA VAL A 90 2.06 6.01 -3.44
C VAL A 90 2.65 4.68 -3.87
N GLY A 91 3.04 3.86 -2.89
CA GLY A 91 3.36 2.45 -3.07
C GLY A 91 2.17 1.57 -2.70
N PHE A 92 1.91 0.51 -3.45
CA PHE A 92 0.86 -0.45 -3.16
C PHE A 92 1.41 -1.86 -2.97
N VAL A 93 0.98 -2.51 -1.88
CA VAL A 93 1.22 -3.93 -1.60
C VAL A 93 -0.13 -4.61 -1.41
N TYR A 94 -0.33 -5.73 -2.09
CA TYR A 94 -1.56 -6.52 -2.02
C TYR A 94 -1.32 -7.86 -1.34
N GLN A 95 -2.39 -8.48 -0.87
CA GLN A 95 -2.40 -9.82 -0.32
C GLN A 95 -1.87 -10.86 -1.33
N PHE A 96 -2.32 -10.76 -2.59
CA PHE A 96 -1.69 -11.45 -3.72
C PHE A 96 -0.62 -10.55 -4.31
N HIS A 97 0.57 -11.07 -4.54
CA HIS A 97 1.76 -10.29 -4.89
C HIS A 97 1.60 -9.47 -6.18
N HIS A 98 0.74 -9.93 -7.11
CA HIS A 98 0.51 -9.31 -8.43
C HIS A 98 1.81 -8.98 -9.17
N LEU A 99 2.84 -9.83 -9.01
CA LEU A 99 4.04 -9.71 -9.82
C LEU A 99 3.72 -10.07 -11.27
N LEU A 100 4.37 -9.38 -12.19
CA LEU A 100 4.27 -9.67 -13.61
C LEU A 100 5.03 -10.97 -13.92
N PRO A 101 4.34 -12.06 -14.31
CA PRO A 101 4.94 -13.39 -14.37
C PRO A 101 6.00 -13.56 -15.47
N GLU A 102 5.94 -12.73 -16.52
CA GLU A 102 6.88 -12.74 -17.64
C GLU A 102 8.21 -12.06 -17.30
N PHE A 103 8.25 -11.25 -16.25
CA PHE A 103 9.41 -10.47 -15.83
C PHE A 103 10.08 -11.08 -14.61
N THR A 104 11.40 -10.92 -14.51
CA THR A 104 12.19 -11.31 -13.34
C THR A 104 11.83 -10.46 -12.11
N ALA A 105 12.32 -10.86 -10.94
CA ALA A 105 12.19 -10.08 -9.71
C ALA A 105 12.78 -8.67 -9.88
N LEU A 106 13.96 -8.57 -10.49
CA LEU A 106 14.60 -7.28 -10.81
C LEU A 106 13.72 -6.43 -11.72
N GLU A 107 13.25 -7.00 -12.83
CA GLU A 107 12.46 -6.28 -13.82
C GLU A 107 11.12 -5.79 -13.25
N ASN A 108 10.47 -6.57 -12.38
CA ASN A 108 9.26 -6.13 -11.67
C ASN A 108 9.48 -4.84 -10.86
N ILE A 109 10.69 -4.60 -10.36
CA ILE A 109 11.03 -3.40 -9.58
C ILE A 109 11.55 -2.28 -10.49
N VAL A 110 12.19 -2.61 -11.60
CA VAL A 110 12.71 -1.65 -12.58
C VAL A 110 11.59 -0.98 -13.38
N LEU A 111 10.58 -1.73 -13.80
CA LEU A 111 9.49 -1.25 -14.66
C LEU A 111 8.77 0.01 -14.14
N PRO A 112 8.33 0.11 -12.88
CA PRO A 112 7.67 1.32 -12.38
C PRO A 112 8.60 2.54 -12.38
N GLN A 113 9.91 2.36 -12.25
CA GLN A 113 10.89 3.42 -12.29
C GLN A 113 11.10 3.94 -13.73
N LEU A 114 11.18 3.03 -14.71
CA LEU A 114 11.22 3.40 -16.14
C LEU A 114 9.95 4.17 -16.54
N ALA A 115 8.78 3.72 -16.09
CA ALA A 115 7.52 4.42 -16.31
C ALA A 115 7.51 5.82 -15.68
N ASN A 116 8.32 6.06 -14.67
CA ASN A 116 8.51 7.37 -14.02
C ASN A 116 9.67 8.18 -14.64
N GLY A 117 10.28 7.70 -15.72
CA GLY A 117 11.34 8.40 -16.46
C GLY A 117 12.76 8.22 -15.91
N VAL A 118 12.96 7.29 -14.97
CA VAL A 118 14.30 6.98 -14.43
C VAL A 118 15.11 6.22 -15.49
N ALA A 119 16.37 6.54 -15.67
CA ALA A 119 17.25 5.84 -16.57
C ALA A 119 17.46 4.37 -16.11
N ARG A 120 17.54 3.42 -17.07
CA ARG A 120 17.59 1.99 -16.80
C ARG A 120 18.69 1.60 -15.80
N GLY A 121 19.92 2.09 -15.96
CA GLY A 121 21.03 1.76 -15.06
C GLY A 121 20.77 2.19 -13.61
N ALA A 122 20.26 3.41 -13.39
CA ALA A 122 19.88 3.88 -12.05
C ALA A 122 18.70 3.09 -11.47
N ALA A 123 17.73 2.69 -12.30
CA ALA A 123 16.60 1.86 -11.89
C ALA A 123 17.05 0.45 -11.47
N GLU A 124 18.00 -0.16 -12.20
CA GLU A 124 18.55 -1.48 -11.88
C GLU A 124 19.39 -1.43 -10.59
N GLU A 125 20.24 -0.41 -10.42
CA GLU A 125 21.02 -0.21 -9.20
C GLU A 125 20.13 -0.09 -7.98
N ARG A 126 19.11 0.77 -8.04
CA ARG A 126 18.12 0.92 -6.96
C ARG A 126 17.34 -0.37 -6.71
N ALA A 127 16.93 -1.08 -7.75
CA ALA A 127 16.19 -2.34 -7.60
C ALA A 127 17.05 -3.41 -6.91
N LEU A 128 18.33 -3.52 -7.25
CA LEU A 128 19.27 -4.44 -6.59
C LEU A 128 19.49 -4.06 -5.12
N ALA A 129 19.61 -2.78 -4.80
CA ALA A 129 19.73 -2.31 -3.41
C ALA A 129 18.47 -2.65 -2.58
N LEU A 130 17.26 -2.48 -3.15
CA LEU A 130 16.01 -2.87 -2.50
C LEU A 130 15.91 -4.39 -2.29
N LEU A 131 16.28 -5.21 -3.28
CA LEU A 131 16.31 -6.67 -3.13
C LEU A 131 17.31 -7.12 -2.05
N ASP A 132 18.44 -6.43 -1.95
CA ASP A 132 19.47 -6.68 -0.93
C ASP A 132 18.94 -6.39 0.48
N SER A 133 18.28 -5.24 0.67
CA SER A 133 17.72 -4.83 1.97
C SER A 133 16.67 -5.79 2.54
N VAL A 134 15.97 -6.53 1.68
CA VAL A 134 15.00 -7.55 2.10
C VAL A 134 15.51 -9.00 1.96
N GLY A 135 16.81 -9.19 1.68
CA GLY A 135 17.48 -10.49 1.65
C GLY A 135 17.05 -11.42 0.53
N VAL A 136 16.76 -10.89 -0.67
CA VAL A 136 16.39 -11.68 -1.88
C VAL A 136 17.17 -11.26 -3.12
N LYS A 137 18.33 -10.63 -2.97
CA LYS A 137 19.19 -10.19 -4.09
C LYS A 137 19.58 -11.34 -5.02
N ASP A 138 19.89 -12.52 -4.46
CA ASP A 138 20.25 -13.71 -5.21
C ASP A 138 19.12 -14.25 -6.09
N ARG A 139 17.90 -13.74 -5.87
CA ARG A 139 16.71 -14.05 -6.66
C ARG A 139 16.41 -13.05 -7.77
N ALA A 140 17.24 -12.02 -7.95
CA ALA A 140 17.01 -10.92 -8.89
C ALA A 140 16.66 -11.40 -10.32
N ALA A 141 17.35 -12.43 -10.82
CA ALA A 141 17.14 -13.01 -12.15
C ALA A 141 16.00 -14.04 -12.22
N HIS A 142 15.35 -14.39 -11.10
CA HIS A 142 14.28 -15.39 -11.09
C HIS A 142 12.95 -14.75 -11.46
N ARG A 143 12.12 -15.50 -12.18
CA ARG A 143 10.71 -15.17 -12.44
C ARG A 143 9.84 -15.55 -11.24
N PRO A 144 8.66 -14.92 -11.06
CA PRO A 144 7.78 -15.20 -9.93
C PRO A 144 7.50 -16.70 -9.68
N ALA A 145 7.31 -17.48 -10.72
CA ALA A 145 7.07 -18.93 -10.62
C ALA A 145 8.22 -19.72 -9.96
N ALA A 146 9.43 -19.18 -9.94
CA ALA A 146 10.61 -19.79 -9.31
C ALA A 146 10.89 -19.23 -7.89
N LEU A 147 10.00 -18.41 -7.36
CA LEU A 147 10.10 -17.80 -6.03
C LEU A 147 9.09 -18.43 -5.08
N SER A 148 9.49 -18.62 -3.82
CA SER A 148 8.55 -18.93 -2.73
C SER A 148 7.58 -17.77 -2.49
N GLY A 149 6.43 -18.02 -1.85
CA GLY A 149 5.45 -16.99 -1.54
C GLY A 149 6.03 -15.82 -0.73
N GLY A 150 6.90 -16.11 0.24
CA GLY A 150 7.58 -15.08 1.03
C GLY A 150 8.63 -14.30 0.23
N GLU A 151 9.32 -14.92 -0.75
CA GLU A 151 10.21 -14.21 -1.67
C GLU A 151 9.42 -13.32 -2.62
N GLN A 152 8.30 -13.81 -3.18
CA GLN A 152 7.42 -13.02 -4.02
C GLN A 152 6.88 -11.78 -3.28
N GLN A 153 6.49 -11.94 -2.02
CA GLN A 153 6.00 -10.83 -1.21
C GLN A 153 7.08 -9.78 -0.94
N ARG A 154 8.31 -10.21 -0.63
CA ARG A 154 9.44 -9.27 -0.48
C ARG A 154 9.76 -8.54 -1.79
N VAL A 155 9.69 -9.19 -2.94
CA VAL A 155 9.81 -8.54 -4.25
C VAL A 155 8.67 -7.53 -4.49
N ALA A 156 7.43 -7.86 -4.09
CA ALA A 156 6.30 -6.93 -4.17
C ALA A 156 6.49 -5.69 -3.29
N PHE A 157 7.10 -5.83 -2.10
CA PHE A 157 7.50 -4.70 -1.26
C PHE A 157 8.53 -3.81 -1.96
N CYS A 158 9.58 -4.41 -2.53
CA CYS A 158 10.59 -3.67 -3.29
C CYS A 158 9.97 -2.91 -4.47
N ARG A 159 9.03 -3.54 -5.19
CA ARG A 159 8.31 -2.89 -6.28
C ARG A 159 7.48 -1.69 -5.80
N ALA A 160 6.80 -1.82 -4.67
CA ALA A 160 6.04 -0.72 -4.08
C ALA A 160 6.95 0.45 -3.66
N MET A 161 8.19 0.16 -3.25
CA MET A 161 9.22 1.12 -2.83
C MET A 161 10.06 1.70 -3.98
N ALA A 162 9.89 1.20 -5.20
CA ALA A 162 10.76 1.49 -6.34
C ALA A 162 10.91 2.99 -6.63
N ASN A 163 9.82 3.75 -6.58
CA ASN A 163 9.78 5.19 -6.84
C ASN A 163 10.00 6.07 -5.59
N ALA A 164 10.47 5.51 -4.47
CA ALA A 164 10.62 6.22 -3.18
C ALA A 164 9.33 6.96 -2.77
N PRO A 165 8.20 6.25 -2.64
CA PRO A 165 6.92 6.87 -2.32
C PRO A 165 6.95 7.54 -0.95
N ARG A 166 6.00 8.45 -0.68
CA ARG A 166 5.78 9.05 0.64
C ARG A 166 4.82 8.22 1.50
N LEU A 167 3.95 7.46 0.84
CA LEU A 167 2.89 6.65 1.45
C LEU A 167 2.94 5.22 0.92
N LEU A 168 2.94 4.25 1.81
CA LEU A 168 2.72 2.84 1.50
C LEU A 168 1.32 2.43 1.95
N LEU A 169 0.55 1.88 1.04
CA LEU A 169 -0.73 1.26 1.30
C LEU A 169 -0.58 -0.25 1.16
N ALA A 170 -0.93 -1.01 2.20
CA ALA A 170 -0.81 -2.45 2.17
C ALA A 170 -2.13 -3.12 2.57
N ASP A 171 -2.62 -4.02 1.74
CA ASP A 171 -3.83 -4.80 1.98
C ASP A 171 -3.44 -6.24 2.30
N GLU A 172 -3.55 -6.62 3.59
CA GLU A 172 -3.22 -7.96 4.12
C GLU A 172 -1.86 -8.48 3.61
N PRO A 173 -0.75 -7.73 3.80
CA PRO A 173 0.51 -7.97 3.09
C PRO A 173 1.18 -9.32 3.40
N THR A 174 0.66 -10.08 4.36
CA THR A 174 1.15 -11.42 4.73
C THR A 174 0.03 -12.45 4.86
N GLY A 175 -1.19 -12.10 4.46
CA GLY A 175 -2.39 -12.93 4.69
C GLY A 175 -2.39 -14.30 3.99
N ASN A 176 -1.55 -14.50 2.98
CA ASN A 176 -1.42 -15.76 2.23
C ASN A 176 -0.20 -16.59 2.64
N LEU A 177 0.50 -16.20 3.71
CA LEU A 177 1.71 -16.87 4.18
C LEU A 177 1.44 -17.65 5.46
N ASP A 178 2.21 -18.72 5.69
CA ASP A 178 2.21 -19.40 6.97
C ASP A 178 2.71 -18.46 8.09
N PRO A 179 2.33 -18.70 9.37
CA PRO A 179 2.64 -17.77 10.46
C PRO A 179 4.12 -17.43 10.60
N SER A 180 5.02 -18.42 10.43
CA SER A 180 6.46 -18.22 10.60
C SER A 180 7.07 -17.38 9.46
N THR A 181 6.59 -17.59 8.24
CA THR A 181 6.97 -16.79 7.07
C THR A 181 6.37 -15.39 7.13
N SER A 182 5.11 -15.28 7.58
CA SER A 182 4.42 -14.01 7.79
C SER A 182 5.21 -13.09 8.72
N ASP A 183 5.63 -13.59 9.88
CA ASP A 183 6.38 -12.80 10.86
C ASP A 183 7.73 -12.31 10.30
N ARG A 184 8.48 -13.18 9.61
CA ARG A 184 9.76 -12.80 8.97
C ARG A 184 9.58 -11.75 7.86
N VAL A 185 8.57 -11.94 7.02
CA VAL A 185 8.27 -11.04 5.89
C VAL A 185 7.77 -9.69 6.40
N PHE A 186 6.91 -9.70 7.42
CA PHE A 186 6.46 -8.47 8.07
C PHE A 186 7.61 -7.74 8.78
N GLY A 187 8.50 -8.47 9.46
CA GLY A 187 9.69 -7.90 10.07
C GLY A 187 10.58 -7.19 9.05
N ALA A 188 10.83 -7.80 7.88
CA ALA A 188 11.60 -7.18 6.80
C ALA A 188 10.92 -5.90 6.26
N LEU A 189 9.59 -5.91 6.11
CA LEU A 189 8.83 -4.72 5.73
C LEU A 189 9.00 -3.61 6.76
N MET A 190 8.80 -3.90 8.05
CA MET A 190 8.91 -2.89 9.12
C MET A 190 10.31 -2.31 9.24
N THR A 191 11.35 -3.11 9.07
CA THR A 191 12.74 -2.62 9.01
C THR A 191 12.91 -1.62 7.87
N LEU A 192 12.50 -1.98 6.66
CA LEU A 192 12.61 -1.12 5.49
C LEU A 192 11.81 0.19 5.65
N VAL A 193 10.60 0.10 6.20
CA VAL A 193 9.74 1.27 6.49
C VAL A 193 10.41 2.22 7.49
N ARG A 194 10.95 1.69 8.59
CA ARG A 194 11.62 2.50 9.63
C ARG A 194 12.92 3.14 9.12
N GLU A 195 13.73 2.41 8.37
CA GLU A 195 14.98 2.93 7.80
C GLU A 195 14.74 4.05 6.78
N THR A 196 13.64 3.98 6.02
CA THR A 196 13.30 4.98 5.01
C THR A 196 12.44 6.14 5.54
N GLY A 197 11.91 6.05 6.76
CA GLY A 197 10.95 7.03 7.31
C GLY A 197 9.64 7.10 6.54
N LEU A 198 9.24 5.99 5.90
CA LEU A 198 8.04 5.88 5.09
C LEU A 198 6.78 5.88 5.97
N SER A 199 5.75 6.60 5.54
CA SER A 199 4.44 6.57 6.18
C SER A 199 3.61 5.43 5.61
N CYS A 200 2.88 4.70 6.47
CA CYS A 200 2.15 3.50 6.03
C CYS A 200 0.72 3.46 6.57
N LEU A 201 -0.21 2.96 5.74
CA LEU A 201 -1.52 2.48 6.16
C LEU A 201 -1.63 1.01 5.77
N ILE A 202 -1.66 0.13 6.76
CA ILE A 202 -1.61 -1.33 6.58
C ILE A 202 -2.90 -1.95 7.08
N ALA A 203 -3.71 -2.46 6.17
CA ALA A 203 -4.90 -3.23 6.53
C ALA A 203 -4.49 -4.66 6.91
N THR A 204 -4.97 -5.13 8.06
CA THR A 204 -4.75 -6.49 8.53
C THR A 204 -5.87 -6.94 9.46
N HIS A 205 -6.14 -8.23 9.49
CA HIS A 205 -6.97 -8.87 10.51
C HIS A 205 -6.13 -9.52 11.64
N ASN A 206 -4.81 -9.52 11.50
CA ASN A 206 -3.89 -10.07 12.49
C ASN A 206 -3.55 -9.00 13.54
N LEU A 207 -4.11 -9.16 14.75
CA LEU A 207 -3.93 -8.23 15.87
C LEU A 207 -2.49 -8.19 16.39
N ASP A 208 -1.76 -9.31 16.34
CA ASP A 208 -0.36 -9.37 16.78
C ASP A 208 0.54 -8.52 15.87
N LEU A 209 0.26 -8.50 14.57
CA LEU A 209 0.97 -7.62 13.64
C LEU A 209 0.54 -6.16 13.80
N ALA A 210 -0.76 -5.91 14.01
CA ALA A 210 -1.28 -4.57 14.25
C ALA A 210 -0.65 -3.93 15.50
N ALA A 211 -0.45 -4.69 16.57
CA ALA A 211 0.17 -4.23 17.82
C ALA A 211 1.65 -3.78 17.66
N ARG A 212 2.30 -4.08 16.55
CA ARG A 212 3.68 -3.67 16.24
C ARG A 212 3.76 -2.33 15.47
N MET A 213 2.61 -1.72 15.17
CA MET A 213 2.49 -0.44 14.47
C MET A 213 2.25 0.70 15.46
N ASP A 214 2.38 1.93 15.01
CA ASP A 214 2.37 3.11 15.91
C ASP A 214 0.96 3.42 16.43
N ARG A 215 -0.06 3.16 15.61
CA ARG A 215 -1.47 3.43 15.93
C ARG A 215 -2.37 2.39 15.26
N GLN A 216 -3.46 2.05 15.94
CA GLN A 216 -4.47 1.15 15.43
C GLN A 216 -5.79 1.89 15.22
N LEU A 217 -6.43 1.61 14.10
CA LEU A 217 -7.76 2.09 13.75
C LEU A 217 -8.63 0.87 13.42
N ARG A 218 -9.83 0.86 13.96
CA ARG A 218 -10.81 -0.18 13.68
C ARG A 218 -11.86 0.32 12.72
N LEU A 219 -11.99 -0.37 11.58
CA LEU A 219 -13.07 -0.14 10.64
C LEU A 219 -14.19 -1.15 10.92
N ASP A 220 -15.35 -0.66 11.34
CA ASP A 220 -16.53 -1.48 11.61
C ASP A 220 -17.77 -0.78 11.08
N SER A 221 -18.65 -1.56 10.43
CA SER A 221 -19.93 -1.09 9.92
C SER A 221 -19.86 0.17 9.05
N GLY A 222 -18.73 0.35 8.34
CA GLY A 222 -18.45 1.50 7.49
C GLY A 222 -17.96 2.74 8.22
N GLY A 223 -17.80 2.71 9.54
CA GLY A 223 -17.23 3.77 10.38
C GLY A 223 -15.82 3.44 10.88
N LEU A 224 -15.03 4.46 11.24
CA LEU A 224 -13.67 4.32 11.77
C LEU A 224 -13.63 4.74 13.24
N GLN A 225 -12.94 3.93 14.06
CA GLN A 225 -12.74 4.19 15.48
C GLN A 225 -11.25 4.03 15.81
N ALA A 226 -10.71 4.90 16.68
CA ALA A 226 -9.37 4.72 17.25
C ALA A 226 -9.43 3.66 18.37
N GLU A 227 -8.47 2.74 18.41
CA GLU A 227 -8.27 1.78 19.50
C GLU A 227 -7.16 2.24 20.45
#